data_f2f58e09557a36c73ea54310f49cc1fd
#
_entry.id   f2f58e09557a36c73ea54310f49cc1fd
#
_cell.length_a   1.000
_cell.length_b   1.000
_cell.length_c   1.000
_cell.angle_alpha   90.00
_cell.angle_beta   90.00
_cell.angle_gamma   90.00
#
_symmetry.space_group_name_H-M   'P 1'
#
loop_
_entity.id
_entity.type
_entity.pdbx_description
1 polymer ?
#
loop_
_entity_poly.entity_id
_entity_poly.type
_entity_poly.pdbx_seq_one_letter_code
_entity_poly.pdbx_strand_id
1 'polypeptide(L)'
;MDTIAFYDTKPYDKIWFDRFAPDYGIKIRYFESRLRAETAVLSGDSRCVCAFVNDEIGKDTINELAGRNVGLIAMRCAGYNNVDIKAAKGKLTVVRVPEYSPYAVAEHAMALLLTLNRKTHKAYIRTRDFNF
;
A
#
# COMPACT_ATOMS: atom_id res chain seq x y z
N MET A 1 3.18 23.84 3.81
CA MET A 1 3.07 22.73 2.84
C MET A 1 3.18 21.45 3.64
N ASP A 2 2.12 20.64 3.65
CA ASP A 2 2.13 19.41 4.43
C ASP A 2 3.00 18.34 3.77
N THR A 3 3.78 17.64 4.57
CA THR A 3 4.68 16.58 4.08
C THR A 3 4.13 15.22 4.45
N ILE A 4 4.12 14.31 3.47
CA ILE A 4 3.74 12.91 3.63
C ILE A 4 4.98 12.04 3.49
N ALA A 5 5.24 11.15 4.45
CA ALA A 5 6.23 10.10 4.34
C ALA A 5 5.58 8.87 3.69
N PHE A 6 6.03 8.51 2.49
CA PHE A 6 5.45 7.44 1.68
C PHE A 6 6.36 6.21 1.69
N TYR A 7 5.91 5.14 2.32
CA TYR A 7 6.68 3.91 2.52
C TYR A 7 6.37 2.83 1.48
N ASP A 8 7.27 1.86 1.32
CA ASP A 8 7.21 0.75 0.35
C ASP A 8 6.90 1.26 -1.06
N THR A 9 7.56 2.36 -1.45
CA THR A 9 7.33 3.05 -2.73
C THR A 9 7.78 2.20 -3.90
N LYS A 10 6.95 2.16 -4.94
CA LYS A 10 7.26 1.56 -6.24
C LYS A 10 7.35 2.65 -7.31
N PRO A 11 8.05 2.41 -8.44
CA PRO A 11 8.17 3.41 -9.50
C PRO A 11 6.83 3.97 -9.99
N TYR A 12 5.81 3.11 -10.10
CA TYR A 12 4.47 3.53 -10.53
C TYR A 12 3.75 4.44 -9.52
N ASP A 13 4.05 4.32 -8.21
CA ASP A 13 3.47 5.21 -7.21
C ASP A 13 3.89 6.66 -7.48
N LYS A 14 5.19 6.89 -7.74
CA LYS A 14 5.72 8.23 -8.00
C LYS A 14 5.03 8.88 -9.20
N ILE A 15 4.84 8.14 -10.31
CA ILE A 15 4.20 8.65 -11.53
C ILE A 15 2.83 9.26 -11.23
N TRP A 16 2.03 8.59 -10.40
CA TRP A 16 0.67 9.03 -10.13
C TRP A 16 0.61 10.06 -9.00
N PHE A 17 1.33 9.84 -7.91
CA PHE A 17 1.27 10.76 -6.78
C PHE A 17 1.94 12.10 -7.09
N ASP A 18 3.05 12.14 -7.82
CA ASP A 18 3.71 13.39 -8.22
C ASP A 18 2.85 14.21 -9.18
N ARG A 19 1.98 13.57 -9.95
CA ARG A 19 1.03 14.24 -10.83
C ARG A 19 -0.03 15.04 -10.07
N PHE A 20 -0.50 14.51 -8.95
CA PHE A 20 -1.63 15.09 -8.22
C PHE A 20 -1.22 15.86 -6.95
N ALA A 21 -0.09 15.53 -6.34
CA ALA A 21 0.35 16.15 -5.09
C ALA A 21 0.42 17.69 -5.16
N PRO A 22 0.88 18.32 -6.25
CA PRO A 22 0.92 19.78 -6.38
C PRO A 22 -0.45 20.44 -6.27
N ASP A 23 -1.51 19.83 -6.81
CA ASP A 23 -2.87 20.36 -6.80
C ASP A 23 -3.43 20.51 -5.37
N TYR A 24 -2.89 19.71 -4.44
CA TYR A 24 -3.26 19.71 -3.02
C TYR A 24 -2.23 20.41 -2.11
N GLY A 25 -1.18 20.98 -2.69
CA GLY A 25 -0.12 21.63 -1.91
C GLY A 25 0.65 20.65 -1.00
N ILE A 26 0.76 19.38 -1.39
CA ILE A 26 1.38 18.31 -0.64
C ILE A 26 2.79 18.05 -1.17
N LYS A 27 3.75 17.86 -0.25
CA LYS A 27 5.09 17.35 -0.55
C LYS A 27 5.19 15.90 -0.13
N ILE A 28 5.68 15.03 -1.01
CA ILE A 28 5.85 13.61 -0.73
C ILE A 28 7.33 13.28 -0.60
N ARG A 29 7.68 12.56 0.47
CA ARG A 29 9.01 11.97 0.67
C ARG A 29 8.88 10.47 0.49
N TYR A 30 9.49 9.94 -0.55
CA TYR A 30 9.40 8.54 -0.92
C TYR A 30 10.49 7.69 -0.28
N PHE A 31 10.10 6.56 0.31
CA PHE A 31 11.00 5.56 0.88
C PHE A 31 10.68 4.20 0.29
N GLU A 32 11.69 3.51 -0.22
CA GLU A 32 11.57 2.14 -0.72
C GLU A 32 11.45 1.12 0.42
N SER A 33 11.93 1.50 1.61
CA SER A 33 11.79 0.71 2.82
C SER A 33 10.33 0.63 3.26
N ARG A 34 9.97 -0.53 3.85
CA ARG A 34 8.68 -0.71 4.52
C ARG A 34 8.61 0.06 5.82
N LEU A 35 7.42 0.46 6.21
CA LEU A 35 7.16 1.04 7.51
C LEU A 35 7.19 -0.05 8.58
N ARG A 36 8.04 0.17 9.58
CA ARG A 36 8.21 -0.62 10.81
C ARG A 36 8.64 0.31 11.93
N ALA A 37 8.73 -0.20 13.15
CA ALA A 37 9.22 0.60 14.29
C ALA A 37 10.59 1.22 13.98
N GLU A 38 11.52 0.44 13.45
CA GLU A 38 12.90 0.88 13.16
C GLU A 38 12.97 1.93 12.04
N THR A 39 12.07 1.87 11.07
CA THR A 39 12.03 2.80 9.92
C THR A 39 11.09 3.98 10.14
N ALA A 40 10.29 3.99 11.21
CA ALA A 40 9.40 5.09 11.55
C ALA A 40 10.16 6.43 11.70
N VAL A 41 11.45 6.37 12.07
CA VAL A 41 12.35 7.54 12.14
C VAL A 41 12.40 8.32 10.82
N LEU A 42 12.25 7.66 9.68
CA LEU A 42 12.29 8.28 8.36
C LEU A 42 11.09 9.20 8.11
N SER A 43 10.00 9.08 8.88
CA SER A 43 8.88 10.03 8.80
C SER A 43 9.32 11.46 9.10
N GLY A 44 10.36 11.62 9.94
CA GLY A 44 10.92 12.92 10.28
C GLY A 44 9.86 13.85 10.89
N ASP A 45 9.63 14.97 10.22
CA ASP A 45 8.63 16.01 10.56
C ASP A 45 7.31 15.85 9.80
N SER A 46 7.12 14.74 9.08
CA SER A 46 5.88 14.48 8.33
C SER A 46 4.71 14.28 9.29
N ARG A 47 3.61 14.96 9.02
CA ARG A 47 2.37 14.83 9.82
C ARG A 47 1.51 13.64 9.40
N CYS A 48 1.77 13.10 8.22
CA CYS A 48 1.07 11.95 7.65
C CYS A 48 2.07 10.92 7.12
N VAL A 49 1.74 9.65 7.26
CA VAL A 49 2.43 8.56 6.57
C VAL A 49 1.47 7.87 5.61
N CYS A 50 1.97 7.52 4.42
CA CYS A 50 1.27 6.66 3.47
C CYS A 50 1.87 5.26 3.53
N ALA A 51 1.03 4.26 3.80
CA ALA A 51 1.44 2.89 4.03
C ALA A 51 0.66 1.89 3.17
N PHE A 52 1.15 0.64 3.12
CA PHE A 52 0.58 -0.43 2.31
C PHE A 52 0.41 -1.72 3.12
N VAL A 53 -0.17 -2.76 2.50
CA VAL A 53 -0.50 -4.04 3.16
C VAL A 53 0.73 -4.80 3.70
N ASN A 54 1.90 -4.54 3.15
CA ASN A 54 3.15 -5.20 3.54
C ASN A 54 3.91 -4.49 4.67
N ASP A 55 3.42 -3.33 5.12
CA ASP A 55 3.99 -2.59 6.22
C ASP A 55 3.61 -3.22 7.57
N GLU A 56 4.46 -3.07 8.57
CA GLU A 56 4.24 -3.60 9.93
C GLU A 56 3.82 -2.46 10.87
N ILE A 57 2.51 -2.25 11.00
CA ILE A 57 1.95 -1.11 11.74
C ILE A 57 1.36 -1.61 13.06
N GLY A 58 2.22 -2.30 13.82
CA GLY A 58 1.91 -2.76 15.17
C GLY A 58 2.03 -1.65 16.21
N LYS A 59 1.84 -2.01 17.47
CA LYS A 59 1.86 -1.10 18.63
C LYS A 59 3.14 -0.24 18.68
N ASP A 60 4.30 -0.84 18.44
CA ASP A 60 5.59 -0.15 18.55
C ASP A 60 5.76 0.87 17.43
N THR A 61 5.42 0.49 16.18
CA THR A 61 5.40 1.43 15.05
C THR A 61 4.47 2.61 15.30
N ILE A 62 3.28 2.35 15.82
CA ILE A 62 2.31 3.41 16.16
C ILE A 62 2.84 4.34 17.25
N ASN A 63 3.48 3.80 18.29
CA ASN A 63 4.09 4.60 19.35
C ASN A 63 5.21 5.50 18.83
N GLU A 64 6.09 4.96 17.96
CA GLU A 64 7.15 5.72 17.33
C GLU A 64 6.62 6.84 16.44
N LEU A 65 5.60 6.57 15.63
CA LEU A 65 4.97 7.58 14.78
C LEU A 65 4.28 8.67 15.62
N ALA A 66 3.53 8.29 16.65
CA ALA A 66 2.86 9.24 17.54
C ALA A 66 3.87 10.12 18.30
N GLY A 67 4.99 9.55 18.76
CA GLY A 67 6.09 10.29 19.39
C GLY A 67 6.78 11.31 18.45
N ARG A 68 6.57 11.19 17.13
CA ARG A 68 7.09 12.08 16.09
C ARG A 68 6.05 13.06 15.54
N ASN A 69 4.91 13.21 16.24
CA ASN A 69 3.80 14.06 15.84
C ASN A 69 3.12 13.65 14.51
N VAL A 70 3.26 12.40 14.07
CA VAL A 70 2.45 11.86 13.00
C VAL A 70 1.03 11.71 13.53
N GLY A 71 0.08 12.38 12.88
CA GLY A 71 -1.34 12.36 13.27
C GLY A 71 -2.21 11.48 12.38
N LEU A 72 -1.69 11.04 11.21
CA LEU A 72 -2.48 10.33 10.21
C LEU A 72 -1.66 9.20 9.57
N ILE A 73 -2.27 8.02 9.49
CA ILE A 73 -1.82 6.92 8.63
C ILE A 73 -2.85 6.77 7.50
N ALA A 74 -2.41 6.97 6.26
CA ALA A 74 -3.22 6.78 5.06
C ALA A 74 -2.81 5.44 4.39
N MET A 75 -3.69 4.44 4.51
CA MET A 75 -3.49 3.16 3.83
C MET A 75 -3.92 3.26 2.37
N ARG A 76 -3.00 3.03 1.42
CA ARG A 76 -3.32 3.01 -0.02
C ARG A 76 -3.88 1.68 -0.51
N CYS A 77 -4.66 1.02 0.35
CA CYS A 77 -5.29 -0.26 0.11
C CYS A 77 -6.58 -0.40 0.94
N ALA A 78 -7.39 -1.39 0.63
CA ALA A 78 -8.62 -1.67 1.37
C ALA A 78 -8.36 -2.48 2.65
N GLY A 79 -7.43 -3.43 2.61
CA GLY A 79 -7.05 -4.23 3.77
C GLY A 79 -6.30 -3.41 4.82
N TYR A 80 -6.52 -3.72 6.11
CA TYR A 80 -5.85 -3.06 7.23
C TYR A 80 -5.50 -4.03 8.38
N ASN A 81 -5.42 -5.34 8.09
CA ASN A 81 -5.11 -6.35 9.10
C ASN A 81 -3.71 -6.20 9.70
N ASN A 82 -2.83 -5.50 8.99
CA ASN A 82 -1.48 -5.17 9.42
C ASN A 82 -1.39 -3.94 10.33
N VAL A 83 -2.54 -3.34 10.70
CA VAL A 83 -2.61 -2.15 11.57
C VAL A 83 -3.21 -2.50 12.92
N ASP A 84 -2.51 -2.22 14.00
CA ASP A 84 -3.06 -2.32 15.36
C ASP A 84 -3.97 -1.11 15.66
N ILE A 85 -5.23 -1.22 15.25
CA ILE A 85 -6.25 -0.16 15.46
C ILE A 85 -6.46 0.16 16.94
N LYS A 86 -6.28 -0.82 17.83
CA LYS A 86 -6.43 -0.59 19.29
C LYS A 86 -5.31 0.31 19.82
N ALA A 87 -4.09 0.06 19.36
CA ALA A 87 -2.94 0.89 19.72
C ALA A 87 -3.02 2.30 19.10
N ALA A 88 -3.62 2.45 17.92
CA ALA A 88 -3.82 3.74 17.24
C ALA A 88 -4.86 4.63 17.91
N LYS A 89 -5.85 4.03 18.57
CA LYS A 89 -6.98 4.76 19.19
C LYS A 89 -6.49 5.85 20.16
N GLY A 90 -6.91 7.09 19.92
CA GLY A 90 -6.56 8.24 20.74
C GLY A 90 -5.15 8.81 20.51
N LYS A 91 -4.36 8.22 19.60
CA LYS A 91 -3.01 8.69 19.27
C LYS A 91 -2.93 9.27 17.85
N LEU A 92 -3.46 8.56 16.87
CA LEU A 92 -3.46 8.96 15.47
C LEU A 92 -4.70 8.41 14.74
N THR A 93 -5.01 9.04 13.62
CA THR A 93 -6.11 8.62 12.76
C THR A 93 -5.60 7.63 11.72
N VAL A 94 -6.40 6.60 11.44
CA VAL A 94 -6.14 5.66 10.34
C VAL A 94 -7.25 5.77 9.32
N VAL A 95 -6.88 6.02 8.06
CA VAL A 95 -7.80 6.02 6.92
C VAL A 95 -7.36 4.99 5.90
N ARG A 96 -8.29 4.48 5.11
CA ARG A 96 -8.03 3.49 4.08
C ARG A 96 -8.88 3.74 2.84
N VAL A 97 -8.55 3.08 1.73
CA VAL A 97 -9.46 2.98 0.59
C VAL A 97 -10.57 2.02 0.98
N PRO A 98 -11.83 2.47 1.08
CA PRO A 98 -12.91 1.61 1.60
C PRO A 98 -13.19 0.41 0.71
N GLU A 99 -13.14 0.63 -0.62
CA GLU A 99 -13.46 -0.38 -1.62
C GLU A 99 -12.83 0.00 -2.97
N TYR A 100 -12.32 -0.98 -3.72
CA TYR A 100 -11.97 -0.81 -5.13
C TYR A 100 -12.13 -2.14 -5.87
N SER A 101 -12.99 -2.15 -6.89
CA SER A 101 -13.19 -3.24 -7.84
C SER A 101 -13.06 -4.67 -7.27
N PRO A 102 -13.89 -5.09 -6.31
CA PRO A 102 -13.83 -6.46 -5.75
C PRO A 102 -14.06 -7.52 -6.85
N TYR A 103 -14.83 -7.16 -7.88
CA TYR A 103 -15.07 -8.01 -9.05
C TYR A 103 -13.79 -8.33 -9.83
N ALA A 104 -12.87 -7.38 -9.97
CA ALA A 104 -11.60 -7.62 -10.67
C ALA A 104 -10.77 -8.72 -9.99
N VAL A 105 -10.75 -8.76 -8.67
CA VAL A 105 -10.08 -9.80 -7.89
C VAL A 105 -10.77 -11.15 -8.09
N ALA A 106 -12.11 -11.18 -8.04
CA ALA A 106 -12.91 -12.39 -8.24
C ALA A 106 -12.74 -12.95 -9.65
N GLU A 107 -12.80 -12.11 -10.68
CA GLU A 107 -12.59 -12.50 -12.07
C GLU A 107 -11.19 -13.05 -12.30
N HIS A 108 -10.17 -12.40 -11.73
CA HIS A 108 -8.81 -12.90 -11.82
C HIS A 108 -8.64 -14.26 -11.15
N ALA A 109 -9.23 -14.47 -9.97
CA ALA A 109 -9.23 -15.76 -9.29
C ALA A 109 -9.89 -16.85 -10.14
N MET A 110 -11.05 -16.55 -10.77
CA MET A 110 -11.72 -17.45 -11.69
C MET A 110 -10.90 -17.74 -12.94
N ALA A 111 -10.25 -16.72 -13.51
CA ALA A 111 -9.37 -16.90 -14.67
C ALA A 111 -8.19 -17.83 -14.35
N LEU A 112 -7.58 -17.68 -13.17
CA LEU A 112 -6.51 -18.58 -12.72
C LEU A 112 -7.02 -20.02 -12.50
N LEU A 113 -8.19 -20.17 -11.86
CA LEU A 113 -8.83 -21.47 -11.65
C LEU A 113 -9.07 -22.19 -12.99
N LEU A 114 -9.68 -21.51 -13.95
CA LEU A 114 -9.96 -22.06 -15.28
C LEU A 114 -8.67 -22.35 -16.06
N THR A 115 -7.67 -21.50 -15.94
CA THR A 115 -6.35 -21.71 -16.56
C THR A 115 -5.68 -22.96 -16.02
N LEU A 116 -5.73 -23.19 -14.71
CA LEU A 116 -5.19 -24.41 -14.09
C LEU A 116 -5.96 -25.66 -14.51
N ASN A 117 -7.30 -25.59 -14.48
CA ASN A 117 -8.17 -26.70 -14.84
C ASN A 117 -8.03 -27.11 -16.32
N ARG A 118 -8.11 -26.13 -17.23
CA ARG A 118 -8.10 -26.37 -18.68
C ARG A 118 -6.71 -26.28 -19.30
N LYS A 119 -5.68 -25.92 -18.53
CA LYS A 119 -4.28 -25.76 -18.97
C LYS A 119 -4.12 -24.85 -20.19
N THR A 120 -4.91 -23.77 -20.26
CA THR A 120 -4.97 -22.88 -21.42
C THR A 120 -3.61 -22.28 -21.78
N HIS A 121 -2.77 -21.97 -20.78
CA HIS A 121 -1.40 -21.51 -20.98
C HIS A 121 -0.53 -22.54 -21.72
N LYS A 122 -0.69 -23.84 -21.42
CA LYS A 122 0.03 -24.91 -22.13
C LYS A 122 -0.49 -25.08 -23.55
N ALA A 123 -1.82 -25.01 -23.74
CA ALA A 123 -2.43 -25.07 -25.06
C ALA A 123 -1.94 -23.92 -25.95
N TYR A 124 -1.89 -22.70 -25.42
CA TYR A 124 -1.37 -21.53 -26.12
C TYR A 124 0.09 -21.73 -26.57
N ILE A 125 0.98 -22.19 -25.68
CA ILE A 125 2.39 -22.43 -26.00
C ILE A 125 2.50 -23.47 -27.10
N ARG A 126 1.80 -24.62 -26.96
CA ARG A 126 1.82 -25.70 -27.97
C ARG A 126 1.37 -25.22 -29.34
N THR A 127 0.26 -24.48 -29.41
CA THR A 127 -0.23 -23.94 -30.68
C THR A 127 0.76 -22.96 -31.30
N ARG A 128 1.37 -22.09 -30.50
CA ARG A 128 2.38 -21.15 -30.94
C ARG A 128 3.62 -21.84 -31.50
N ASP A 129 4.01 -22.97 -30.90
CA ASP A 129 5.18 -23.77 -31.31
C ASP A 129 4.83 -24.80 -32.37
N PHE A 130 3.62 -24.75 -32.98
CA PHE A 130 3.10 -25.69 -33.98
C PHE A 130 3.11 -27.17 -33.52
N ASN A 131 3.00 -27.41 -32.23
CA ASN A 131 2.93 -28.72 -31.61
C ASN A 131 1.46 -29.01 -31.22
N PHE A 132 0.75 -29.70 -32.13
CA PHE A 132 -0.68 -29.99 -31.95
C PHE A 132 -0.90 -31.37 -31.30
#